data_2bdd83e55612be0830379bfb0f79815f
#
_entry.id   2bdd83e55612be0830379bfb0f79815f
#
_cell.length_a   1.000
_cell.length_b   1.000
_cell.length_c   1.000
_cell.angle_alpha   90.00
_cell.angle_beta   90.00
_cell.angle_gamma   90.00
#
_symmetry.space_group_name_H-M   'P 1'
#
loop_
_entity.id
_entity.type
_entity.pdbx_description
1 polymer ?
#
loop_
_entity_poly.entity_id
_entity_poly.type
_entity_poly.pdbx_seq_one_letter_code
_entity_poly.pdbx_strand_id
1 'polypeptide(L)'
;MWQSYDHYIAAGKEEEYAKTFATFQPAMEGTYSDIKVIIVPFSSGLEQAVGAPVTEVCLTSLQPGKSESDVESLFEPIVSINKMIGYHWGPVRQSENQFAIIVGWKSIEVYGFFLF
;
A
#
# COMPACT_ATOMS: atom_id res chain seq x y z
N MET A 1 -3.51 -12.04 0.01
CA MET A 1 -2.56 -11.37 0.93
C MET A 1 -1.50 -12.36 1.39
N TRP A 2 -0.23 -11.95 1.47
CA TRP A 2 0.87 -12.83 1.88
C TRP A 2 0.91 -12.96 3.40
N GLN A 3 1.19 -14.16 3.89
CA GLN A 3 1.30 -14.42 5.33
C GLN A 3 2.54 -13.78 5.95
N SER A 4 3.62 -13.68 5.18
CA SER A 4 4.87 -13.06 5.60
C SER A 4 5.70 -12.65 4.39
N TYR A 5 6.75 -11.86 4.63
CA TYR A 5 7.71 -11.51 3.59
C TYR A 5 8.47 -12.74 3.07
N ASP A 6 8.84 -13.65 3.97
CA ASP A 6 9.51 -14.89 3.57
C ASP A 6 8.62 -15.78 2.72
N HIS A 7 7.33 -15.82 3.01
CA HIS A 7 6.35 -16.54 2.19
C HIS A 7 6.28 -15.94 0.77
N TYR A 8 6.26 -14.62 0.67
CA TYR A 8 6.30 -13.93 -0.62
C TYR A 8 7.57 -14.27 -1.41
N ILE A 9 8.74 -14.22 -0.78
CA ILE A 9 10.03 -14.56 -1.42
C ILE A 9 10.05 -16.02 -1.88
N ALA A 10 9.58 -16.94 -1.05
CA ALA A 10 9.51 -18.37 -1.38
C ALA A 10 8.59 -18.62 -2.58
N ALA A 11 7.41 -18.01 -2.60
CA ALA A 11 6.46 -18.13 -3.70
C ALA A 11 7.03 -17.61 -5.03
N GLY A 12 7.80 -16.52 -5.00
CA GLY A 12 8.44 -15.96 -6.18
C GLY A 12 9.48 -16.86 -6.84
N LYS A 13 9.97 -17.88 -6.12
CA LYS A 13 10.92 -18.88 -6.64
C LYS A 13 10.25 -20.10 -7.27
N GLU A 14 8.93 -20.23 -7.12
CA GLU A 14 8.19 -21.35 -7.68
C GLU A 14 7.89 -21.14 -9.17
N GLU A 15 8.04 -22.20 -9.95
CA GLU A 15 7.79 -22.18 -11.40
C GLU A 15 6.35 -21.76 -11.74
N GLU A 16 5.37 -22.24 -10.97
CA GLU A 16 3.97 -21.89 -11.16
C GLU A 16 3.68 -20.40 -10.99
N TYR A 17 4.39 -19.75 -10.09
CA TYR A 17 4.30 -18.29 -9.90
C TYR A 17 4.78 -17.54 -11.15
N ALA A 18 5.92 -17.95 -11.69
CA ALA A 18 6.48 -17.37 -12.92
C ALA A 18 5.55 -17.58 -14.11
N LYS A 19 4.95 -18.77 -14.25
CA LYS A 19 3.96 -19.08 -15.29
C LYS A 19 2.72 -18.20 -15.17
N THR A 20 2.23 -17.98 -13.95
CA THR A 20 1.09 -17.11 -13.69
C THR A 20 1.36 -15.69 -14.14
N PHE A 21 2.53 -15.14 -13.82
CA PHE A 21 2.93 -13.81 -14.27
C PHE A 21 3.08 -13.73 -15.79
N ALA A 22 3.57 -14.77 -16.44
CA ALA A 22 3.70 -14.83 -17.90
C ALA A 22 2.36 -14.65 -18.63
N THR A 23 1.23 -15.01 -18.01
CA THR A 23 -0.10 -14.81 -18.59
C THR A 23 -0.50 -13.35 -18.71
N PHE A 24 0.10 -12.47 -17.94
CA PHE A 24 -0.15 -11.03 -18.00
C PHE A 24 0.67 -10.32 -19.08
N GLN A 25 1.75 -10.94 -19.55
CA GLN A 25 2.67 -10.34 -20.49
C GLN A 25 1.99 -9.75 -21.75
N PRO A 26 1.02 -10.42 -22.40
CA PRO A 26 0.33 -9.88 -23.57
C PRO A 26 -0.47 -8.60 -23.31
N ALA A 27 -0.87 -8.37 -22.05
CA ALA A 27 -1.67 -7.21 -21.66
C ALA A 27 -0.81 -6.07 -21.08
N MET A 28 0.48 -6.29 -20.92
CA MET A 28 1.39 -5.32 -20.31
C MET A 28 2.26 -4.64 -21.35
N GLU A 29 2.47 -3.35 -21.16
CA GLU A 29 3.52 -2.62 -21.83
C GLU A 29 4.85 -2.89 -21.09
N GLY A 30 5.90 -3.32 -21.83
CA GLY A 30 7.19 -3.68 -21.25
C GLY A 30 7.29 -5.15 -20.85
N THR A 31 8.21 -5.45 -19.95
CA THR A 31 8.52 -6.80 -19.49
C THR A 31 8.22 -6.96 -18.00
N TYR A 32 8.32 -8.20 -17.49
CA TYR A 32 8.15 -8.48 -16.06
C TYR A 32 9.07 -7.63 -15.17
N SER A 33 10.27 -7.33 -15.63
CA SER A 33 11.22 -6.49 -14.88
C SER A 33 10.78 -5.03 -14.75
N ASP A 34 9.83 -4.58 -15.57
CA ASP A 34 9.27 -3.22 -15.48
C ASP A 34 8.19 -3.09 -14.40
N ILE A 35 7.73 -4.20 -13.83
CA ILE A 35 6.75 -4.19 -12.75
C ILE A 35 7.44 -3.80 -11.44
N LYS A 36 6.96 -2.72 -10.83
CA LYS A 36 7.39 -2.34 -9.48
C LYS A 36 6.48 -2.99 -8.44
N VAL A 37 7.05 -3.88 -7.65
CA VAL A 37 6.34 -4.52 -6.53
C VAL A 37 6.87 -3.97 -5.22
N ILE A 38 5.98 -3.53 -4.35
CA ILE A 38 6.30 -3.12 -2.99
C ILE A 38 5.60 -4.04 -2.00
N ILE A 39 6.30 -4.42 -0.95
CA ILE A 39 5.75 -5.25 0.13
C ILE A 39 5.70 -4.42 1.40
N VAL A 40 4.52 -4.36 1.99
CA VAL A 40 4.27 -3.57 3.19
C VAL A 40 3.63 -4.45 4.26
N PRO A 41 4.27 -4.60 5.42
CA PRO A 41 3.67 -5.30 6.55
C PRO A 41 2.66 -4.37 7.26
N PHE A 42 1.39 -4.60 7.04
CA PHE A 42 0.33 -3.91 7.78
C PHE A 42 -0.03 -4.71 9.03
N SER A 43 -0.26 -4.00 10.13
CA SER A 43 -0.49 -4.65 11.43
C SER A 43 -1.85 -5.37 11.52
N SER A 44 -2.94 -4.76 11.04
CA SER A 44 -4.29 -5.36 11.02
C SER A 44 -5.31 -4.37 10.43
N GLY A 45 -6.53 -4.85 10.18
CA GLY A 45 -7.67 -4.00 9.84
C GLY A 45 -7.66 -3.41 8.43
N LEU A 46 -6.78 -3.88 7.56
CA LEU A 46 -6.66 -3.39 6.19
C LEU A 46 -7.95 -3.65 5.37
N GLU A 47 -8.73 -4.64 5.75
CA GLU A 47 -9.96 -5.06 5.06
C GLU A 47 -10.96 -3.92 4.92
N GLN A 48 -11.09 -3.05 5.91
CA GLN A 48 -12.00 -1.91 5.87
C GLN A 48 -11.59 -0.90 4.79
N ALA A 49 -10.31 -0.62 4.68
CA ALA A 49 -9.79 0.31 3.69
C ALA A 49 -9.89 -0.25 2.27
N VAL A 50 -9.50 -1.51 2.06
CA VAL A 50 -9.55 -2.16 0.74
C VAL A 50 -10.98 -2.52 0.30
N GLY A 51 -11.89 -2.74 1.25
CA GLY A 51 -13.30 -3.00 0.99
C GLY A 51 -14.14 -1.74 0.77
N ALA A 52 -13.56 -0.55 0.92
CA ALA A 52 -14.25 0.70 0.72
C ALA A 52 -14.60 0.92 -0.76
N PRO A 53 -15.65 1.72 -1.06
CA PRO A 53 -16.00 2.07 -2.44
C PRO A 53 -14.85 2.73 -3.22
N VAL A 54 -13.99 3.48 -2.54
CA VAL A 54 -12.77 4.06 -3.11
C VAL A 54 -11.61 3.78 -2.17
N THR A 55 -10.53 3.24 -2.69
CA THR A 55 -9.30 3.00 -1.94
C THR A 55 -8.19 3.88 -2.52
N GLU A 56 -7.63 4.72 -1.67
CA GLU A 56 -6.45 5.50 -1.98
C GLU A 56 -5.20 4.71 -1.56
N VAL A 57 -4.23 4.68 -2.45
CA VAL A 57 -2.91 4.09 -2.17
C VAL A 57 -1.85 5.17 -2.40
N CYS A 58 -1.15 5.54 -1.34
CA CYS A 58 -0.06 6.52 -1.41
C CYS A 58 1.26 5.86 -1.09
N LEU A 59 2.29 6.23 -1.85
CA LEU A 59 3.67 5.90 -1.54
C LEU A 59 4.41 7.19 -1.25
N THR A 60 5.03 7.28 -0.08
CA THR A 60 5.76 8.47 0.35
C THR A 60 7.12 8.11 0.92
N SER A 61 8.01 9.08 0.93
CA SER A 61 9.34 8.94 1.52
C SER A 61 9.49 9.89 2.69
N LEU A 62 10.11 9.41 3.77
CA LEU A 62 10.44 10.25 4.90
C LEU A 62 11.64 11.16 4.58
N GLN A 63 11.59 12.36 5.09
CA GLN A 63 12.75 13.24 5.09
C GLN A 63 13.85 12.68 6.02
N PRO A 64 15.12 12.96 5.73
CA PRO A 64 16.21 12.56 6.61
C PRO A 64 15.98 12.98 8.07
N GLY A 65 16.23 12.08 9.02
CA GLY A 65 16.04 12.32 10.43
C GLY A 65 14.60 12.18 10.95
N LYS A 66 13.64 11.88 10.09
CA LYS A 66 12.24 11.61 10.47
C LYS A 66 12.01 10.12 10.69
N SER A 67 11.03 9.80 11.53
CA SER A 67 10.70 8.44 11.95
C SER A 67 9.21 8.11 11.73
N GLU A 68 8.86 6.85 11.98
CA GLU A 68 7.48 6.39 11.93
C GLU A 68 6.56 7.19 12.85
N SER A 69 7.02 7.55 14.03
CA SER A 69 6.25 8.34 15.00
C SER A 69 5.91 9.73 14.48
N ASP A 70 6.76 10.33 13.65
CA ASP A 70 6.45 11.61 12.98
C ASP A 70 5.29 11.46 12.01
N VAL A 71 5.24 10.35 11.27
CA VAL A 71 4.12 10.04 10.35
C VAL A 71 2.82 9.82 11.12
N GLU A 72 2.88 9.06 12.20
CA GLU A 72 1.74 8.76 13.04
C GLU A 72 1.10 10.03 13.61
N SER A 73 1.93 10.95 14.08
CA SER A 73 1.47 12.24 14.60
C SER A 73 0.76 13.11 13.56
N LEU A 74 1.11 12.97 12.29
CA LEU A 74 0.46 13.68 11.19
C LEU A 74 -0.92 13.10 10.87
N PHE A 75 -1.12 11.80 11.08
CA PHE A 75 -2.39 11.14 10.78
C PHE A 75 -3.46 11.34 11.85
N GLU A 76 -3.08 11.48 13.11
CA GLU A 76 -4.04 11.64 14.20
C GLU A 76 -5.10 12.72 13.97
N PRO A 77 -4.75 13.95 13.57
CA PRO A 77 -5.75 14.97 13.30
C PRO A 77 -6.66 14.62 12.11
N ILE A 78 -6.14 13.93 11.12
CA ILE A 78 -6.88 13.56 9.91
C ILE A 78 -7.93 12.49 10.22
N VAL A 79 -7.57 11.53 11.05
CA VAL A 79 -8.47 10.45 11.48
C VAL A 79 -9.66 10.99 12.26
N SER A 80 -9.45 12.02 13.08
CA SER A 80 -10.50 12.62 13.91
C SER A 80 -11.61 13.29 13.10
N ILE A 81 -11.39 13.55 11.81
CA ILE A 81 -12.39 14.15 10.91
C ILE A 81 -13.44 13.13 10.44
N ASN A 82 -13.28 11.86 10.74
CA ASN A 82 -14.28 10.79 10.59
C ASN A 82 -14.90 10.60 9.19
N LYS A 83 -14.17 10.93 8.13
CA LYS A 83 -14.63 10.71 6.76
C LYS A 83 -13.93 9.55 6.05
N MET A 84 -12.93 8.99 6.71
CA MET A 84 -12.22 7.80 6.24
C MET A 84 -12.94 6.54 6.72
N ILE A 85 -13.09 5.55 5.86
CA ILE A 85 -13.66 4.25 6.20
C ILE A 85 -12.61 3.33 6.83
N GLY A 86 -11.39 3.71 6.83
CA GLY A 86 -10.26 3.01 7.42
C GLY A 86 -8.99 3.59 6.86
N TYR A 87 -7.95 3.57 7.64
CA TYR A 87 -6.64 3.97 7.18
C TYR A 87 -5.58 3.08 7.80
N HIS A 88 -4.57 2.76 7.01
CA HIS A 88 -3.43 1.99 7.46
C HIS A 88 -2.18 2.51 6.78
N TRP A 89 -1.08 2.40 7.47
CA TRP A 89 0.21 2.74 6.92
C TRP A 89 1.26 1.74 7.42
N GLY A 90 2.31 1.58 6.66
CA GLY A 90 3.39 0.69 7.03
C GLY A 90 4.65 0.97 6.22
N PRO A 91 5.81 0.55 6.72
CA PRO A 91 7.07 0.72 6.01
C PRO A 91 7.12 -0.21 4.80
N VAL A 92 7.68 0.30 3.70
CA VAL A 92 7.99 -0.52 2.54
C VAL A 92 9.18 -1.42 2.87
N ARG A 93 8.99 -2.73 2.75
CA ARG A 93 9.99 -3.72 3.18
C ARG A 93 11.32 -3.60 2.42
N GLN A 94 11.27 -3.19 1.16
CA GLN A 94 12.44 -3.07 0.30
C GLN A 94 13.16 -1.71 0.39
N SER A 95 12.68 -0.80 1.26
CA SER A 95 13.23 0.55 1.37
C SER A 95 13.33 1.00 2.82
N GLU A 96 14.38 1.72 3.16
CA GLU A 96 14.60 2.19 4.54
C GLU A 96 13.77 3.42 4.92
N ASN A 97 13.32 4.20 3.93
CA ASN A 97 12.69 5.49 4.19
C ASN A 97 11.33 5.67 3.51
N GLN A 98 10.77 4.63 2.90
CA GLN A 98 9.49 4.70 2.21
C GLN A 98 8.37 4.08 3.04
N PHE A 99 7.19 4.69 2.94
CA PHE A 99 5.96 4.23 3.57
C PHE A 99 4.84 4.16 2.56
N ALA A 100 4.02 3.14 2.70
CA ALA A 100 2.76 3.06 1.99
C ALA A 100 1.62 3.41 2.94
N ILE A 101 0.67 4.16 2.43
CA ILE A 101 -0.54 4.58 3.15
C ILE A 101 -1.73 4.11 2.34
N ILE A 102 -2.67 3.44 2.99
CA ILE A 102 -3.91 2.98 2.37
C ILE A 102 -5.08 3.56 3.14
N VAL A 103 -5.94 4.27 2.43
CA VAL A 103 -7.12 4.91 3.01
C VAL A 103 -8.36 4.50 2.23
N GLY A 104 -9.40 4.10 2.95
CA GLY A 104 -10.72 3.86 2.38
C GLY A 104 -11.58 5.12 2.43
N TRP A 105 -12.28 5.41 1.36
CA TRP A 105 -13.17 6.55 1.22
C TRP A 105 -14.56 6.11 0.79
N LYS A 106 -15.56 6.84 1.24
CA LYS A 106 -16.95 6.58 0.89
C LYS A 106 -17.23 6.88 -0.58
N SER A 107 -16.60 7.90 -1.13
CA SER A 107 -16.70 8.27 -2.54
C SER A 107 -15.49 9.12 -2.95
N ILE A 108 -15.34 9.32 -4.25
CA ILE A 108 -14.26 10.15 -4.78
C ILE A 108 -14.48 11.64 -4.47
N GLU A 109 -15.72 12.07 -4.34
CA GLU A 109 -16.07 13.44 -3.97
C GLU A 109 -15.64 13.74 -2.53
N VAL A 110 -15.81 12.78 -1.62
CA VAL A 110 -15.35 12.90 -0.23
C VAL A 110 -13.85 13.02 -0.17
N TYR A 111 -13.12 12.20 -0.94
CA TYR A 111 -11.67 12.28 -1.08
C TYR A 111 -11.25 13.65 -1.64
N GLY A 112 -11.85 14.09 -2.72
CA GLY A 112 -11.55 15.39 -3.35
C GLY A 112 -11.77 16.58 -2.42
N PHE A 113 -12.74 16.52 -1.53
CA PHE A 113 -13.00 17.57 -0.54
C PHE A 113 -11.82 17.76 0.43
N PHE A 114 -11.08 16.71 0.71
CA PHE A 114 -9.91 16.76 1.61
C PHE A 114 -8.66 17.31 0.96
N LEU A 115 -8.51 17.15 -0.34
CA LEU A 115 -7.34 17.63 -1.07
C LEU A 115 -7.42 19.11 -1.43
N PHE A 116 -8.61 19.65 -1.45
CA PHE A 116 -8.91 21.00 -1.86
C PHE A 116 -9.78 21.71 -0.82
#